data_cd69dc8becd5b3217810d6ffb6637bbe
#
_entry.id   cd69dc8becd5b3217810d6ffb6637bbe
#
_cell.length_a   1.000
_cell.length_b   1.000
_cell.length_c   1.000
_cell.angle_alpha   90.00
_cell.angle_beta   90.00
_cell.angle_gamma   90.00
#
_symmetry.space_group_name_H-M   'P 1'
#
loop_
_entity.id
_entity.type
_entity.pdbx_description
1 polymer ?
#
loop_
_entity_poly.entity_id
_entity_poly.type
_entity_poly.pdbx_seq_one_letter_code
_entity_poly.pdbx_strand_id
1 'polypeptide(L)'
;LEEFLDSVSLDGGARYGYQRYSKLKPAVRFTPAVSAEGLLARQFLGWNRDDPRMIAGVEGLLAEAPLDWDNAKNVYAWYYVTQVIHNVGGDSWARWNEGLKSLLPAKQLAKGREHGSWDPSLDQWGPHGGRLFMTCFCTWMLEVYYRHLPLYETVAPVRINQVQHVAPVE
;
A
#
# COMPACT_ATOMS: atom_id res chain seq x y z
N LEU A 1 0.98 20.31 -6.63
CA LEU A 1 1.30 19.11 -5.85
C LEU A 1 2.73 18.64 -6.11
N GLU A 2 3.20 18.57 -7.37
CA GLU A 2 4.56 18.14 -7.72
C GLU A 2 5.63 18.98 -7.00
N GLU A 3 5.56 20.30 -7.07
CA GLU A 3 6.50 21.20 -6.38
C GLU A 3 6.56 20.94 -4.86
N PHE A 4 5.43 20.61 -4.25
CA PHE A 4 5.40 20.25 -2.84
C PHE A 4 6.13 18.92 -2.61
N LEU A 5 5.81 17.89 -3.39
CA LEU A 5 6.46 16.58 -3.30
C LEU A 5 7.97 16.70 -3.52
N ASP A 6 8.42 17.50 -4.50
CA ASP A 6 9.84 17.77 -4.72
C ASP A 6 10.50 18.41 -3.49
N SER A 7 9.80 19.34 -2.85
CA SER A 7 10.32 20.07 -1.69
C SER A 7 10.44 19.22 -0.40
N VAL A 8 9.79 18.06 -0.35
CA VAL A 8 9.81 17.12 0.79
C VAL A 8 10.44 15.79 0.44
N SER A 9 10.94 15.64 -0.80
CA SER A 9 11.61 14.42 -1.27
C SER A 9 13.06 14.36 -0.85
N LEU A 10 13.59 13.15 -0.70
CA LEU A 10 15.00 12.81 -0.53
C LEU A 10 15.39 11.67 -1.47
N ASP A 11 16.69 11.43 -1.53
CA ASP A 11 17.28 10.33 -2.30
C ASP A 11 16.77 10.31 -3.76
N GLY A 12 16.77 11.54 -4.36
CA GLY A 12 16.32 11.71 -5.73
C GLY A 12 14.82 11.50 -5.96
N GLY A 13 14.00 11.45 -4.91
CA GLY A 13 12.56 11.21 -5.00
C GLY A 13 12.13 9.79 -4.55
N ALA A 14 13.05 8.97 -4.04
CA ALA A 14 12.75 7.66 -3.51
C ALA A 14 12.14 7.69 -2.08
N ARG A 15 12.38 8.75 -1.32
CA ARG A 15 11.90 8.92 0.07
C ARG A 15 11.22 10.26 0.26
N TYR A 16 10.28 10.33 1.19
CA TYR A 16 9.51 11.54 1.47
C TYR A 16 9.43 11.82 2.96
N GLY A 17 9.57 13.12 3.29
CA GLY A 17 9.40 13.63 4.64
C GLY A 17 8.05 14.29 4.85
N TYR A 18 7.62 14.37 6.09
CA TYR A 18 6.36 14.99 6.47
C TYR A 18 6.32 16.51 6.23
N GLN A 19 7.47 17.15 6.21
CA GLN A 19 7.59 18.60 6.04
C GLN A 19 8.86 18.98 5.27
N ARG A 20 8.87 20.17 4.70
CA ARG A 20 10.04 20.71 4.03
C ARG A 20 11.23 20.80 4.99
N TYR A 21 12.41 20.47 4.48
CA TYR A 21 13.65 20.76 5.19
C TYR A 21 13.78 22.29 5.39
N SER A 22 14.12 22.70 6.59
CA SER A 22 14.50 24.07 6.87
C SER A 22 15.69 24.11 7.84
N LYS A 23 16.50 25.17 7.77
CA LYS A 23 17.60 25.38 8.72
C LYS A 23 17.14 25.45 10.19
N LEU A 24 15.87 25.83 10.42
CA LEU A 24 15.26 25.91 11.76
C LEU A 24 14.70 24.56 12.22
N LYS A 25 14.46 23.63 11.29
CA LYS A 25 13.97 22.26 11.57
C LYS A 25 14.78 21.27 10.73
N PRO A 26 16.03 21.00 11.09
CA PRO A 26 16.91 20.13 10.32
C PRO A 26 16.52 18.66 10.35
N ALA A 27 15.72 18.23 11.33
CA ALA A 27 15.24 16.87 11.45
C ALA A 27 13.96 16.68 10.63
N VAL A 28 14.11 16.39 9.35
CA VAL A 28 12.99 15.89 8.53
C VAL A 28 12.76 14.43 8.93
N ARG A 29 11.58 14.15 9.45
CA ARG A 29 11.22 12.79 9.83
C ARG A 29 10.73 12.03 8.58
N PHE A 30 11.56 11.14 8.10
CA PHE A 30 11.21 10.16 7.08
C PHE A 30 10.63 8.94 7.76
N THR A 31 9.51 8.45 7.24
CA THR A 31 8.90 7.21 7.71
C THR A 31 8.45 6.40 6.50
N PRO A 32 8.37 5.07 6.61
CA PRO A 32 7.82 4.24 5.53
C PRO A 32 6.42 4.68 5.09
N ALA A 33 5.57 5.09 6.03
CA ALA A 33 4.23 5.58 5.73
C ALA A 33 4.26 6.82 4.81
N VAL A 34 4.99 7.87 5.21
CA VAL A 34 5.06 9.13 4.44
C VAL A 34 5.76 8.92 3.10
N SER A 35 6.79 8.05 3.05
CA SER A 35 7.45 7.69 1.81
C SER A 35 6.49 6.94 0.87
N ALA A 36 5.69 6.00 1.38
CA ALA A 36 4.69 5.31 0.60
C ALA A 36 3.58 6.26 0.09
N GLU A 37 3.10 7.18 0.91
CA GLU A 37 2.14 8.23 0.50
C GLU A 37 2.70 9.11 -0.62
N GLY A 38 3.96 9.53 -0.52
CA GLY A 38 4.64 10.33 -1.54
C GLY A 38 4.81 9.56 -2.85
N LEU A 39 5.25 8.31 -2.80
CA LEU A 39 5.38 7.44 -3.98
C LEU A 39 4.01 7.15 -4.62
N LEU A 40 2.97 6.90 -3.81
CA LEU A 40 1.61 6.71 -4.31
C LEU A 40 1.10 7.96 -5.03
N ALA A 41 1.34 9.14 -4.46
CA ALA A 41 1.01 10.40 -5.12
C ALA A 41 1.76 10.58 -6.45
N ARG A 42 3.04 10.17 -6.53
CA ARG A 42 3.82 10.18 -7.78
C ARG A 42 3.27 9.22 -8.83
N GLN A 43 2.79 8.04 -8.42
CA GLN A 43 2.10 7.13 -9.33
C GLN A 43 0.86 7.77 -9.95
N PHE A 44 0.03 8.44 -9.14
CA PHE A 44 -1.14 9.18 -9.64
C PHE A 44 -0.77 10.40 -10.51
N LEU A 45 0.41 10.96 -10.34
CA LEU A 45 0.97 12.03 -11.18
C LEU A 45 1.68 11.49 -12.44
N GLY A 46 1.64 10.19 -12.68
CA GLY A 46 2.12 9.58 -13.91
C GLY A 46 3.56 9.05 -13.88
N TRP A 47 4.18 8.92 -12.69
CA TRP A 47 5.45 8.21 -12.62
C TRP A 47 5.25 6.74 -13.01
N ASN A 48 6.09 6.28 -13.94
CA ASN A 48 6.05 4.90 -14.40
C ASN A 48 6.61 3.95 -13.32
N ARG A 49 6.10 2.71 -13.31
CA ARG A 49 6.63 1.65 -12.45
C ARG A 49 8.11 1.35 -12.68
N ASP A 50 8.59 1.57 -13.90
CA ASP A 50 9.99 1.33 -14.29
C ASP A 50 10.88 2.57 -14.06
N ASP A 51 10.35 3.67 -13.50
CA ASP A 51 11.15 4.83 -13.12
C ASP A 51 12.16 4.41 -12.03
N PRO A 52 13.46 4.69 -12.23
CA PRO A 52 14.49 4.30 -11.25
C PRO A 52 14.21 4.78 -9.83
N ARG A 53 13.56 5.95 -9.69
CA ARG A 53 13.18 6.51 -8.38
C ARG A 53 12.05 5.70 -7.73
N MET A 54 11.09 5.24 -8.54
CA MET A 54 10.02 4.36 -8.07
C MET A 54 10.57 3.02 -7.61
N ILE A 55 11.47 2.43 -8.39
CA ILE A 55 12.15 1.16 -8.05
C ILE A 55 12.91 1.31 -6.73
N ALA A 56 13.76 2.34 -6.61
CA ALA A 56 14.52 2.60 -5.39
C ALA A 56 13.60 2.86 -4.18
N GLY A 57 12.49 3.57 -4.39
CA GLY A 57 11.48 3.80 -3.35
C GLY A 57 10.84 2.51 -2.87
N VAL A 58 10.42 1.63 -3.77
CA VAL A 58 9.83 0.32 -3.43
C VAL A 58 10.82 -0.57 -2.69
N GLU A 59 12.08 -0.63 -3.11
CA GLU A 59 13.12 -1.37 -2.39
C GLU A 59 13.32 -0.85 -0.98
N GLY A 60 13.35 0.49 -0.82
CA GLY A 60 13.41 1.14 0.49
C GLY A 60 12.20 0.79 1.37
N LEU A 61 10.99 0.82 0.83
CA LEU A 61 9.78 0.44 1.57
C LEU A 61 9.81 -1.02 2.03
N LEU A 62 10.23 -1.93 1.16
CA LEU A 62 10.36 -3.35 1.51
C LEU A 62 11.37 -3.61 2.63
N ALA A 63 12.44 -2.81 2.69
CA ALA A 63 13.46 -2.91 3.73
C ALA A 63 13.04 -2.26 5.05
N GLU A 64 12.34 -1.12 4.99
CA GLU A 64 12.03 -0.28 6.17
C GLU A 64 10.65 -0.56 6.80
N ALA A 65 9.77 -1.28 6.10
CA ALA A 65 8.43 -1.63 6.59
C ALA A 65 8.22 -3.15 6.65
N PRO A 66 8.98 -3.89 7.49
CA PRO A 66 8.82 -5.34 7.59
C PRO A 66 7.41 -5.70 8.07
N LEU A 67 6.87 -6.80 7.53
CA LEU A 67 5.61 -7.39 7.99
C LEU A 67 5.84 -8.18 9.28
N ASP A 68 6.22 -7.48 10.34
CA ASP A 68 6.45 -8.06 11.68
C ASP A 68 5.35 -7.60 12.64
N TRP A 69 4.39 -8.48 12.87
CA TRP A 69 3.23 -8.20 13.71
C TRP A 69 3.59 -7.98 15.18
N ASP A 70 4.59 -8.67 15.66
CA ASP A 70 4.87 -8.77 17.09
C ASP A 70 5.88 -7.70 17.58
N ASN A 71 6.76 -7.20 16.67
CA ASN A 71 7.82 -6.27 17.06
C ASN A 71 7.77 -4.92 16.33
N ALA A 72 7.22 -4.87 15.11
CA ALA A 72 7.25 -3.68 14.27
C ALA A 72 5.90 -3.39 13.60
N LYS A 73 4.79 -3.70 14.28
CA LYS A 73 3.44 -3.52 13.76
C LYS A 73 3.12 -2.05 13.46
N ASN A 74 2.80 -1.78 12.21
CA ASN A 74 2.34 -0.46 11.75
C ASN A 74 1.41 -0.63 10.54
N VAL A 75 0.13 -0.94 10.82
CA VAL A 75 -0.86 -1.20 9.75
C VAL A 75 -1.12 0.01 8.88
N TYR A 76 -0.95 1.22 9.39
CA TYR A 76 -1.06 2.44 8.61
C TYR A 76 0.02 2.51 7.52
N ALA A 77 1.27 2.27 7.87
CA ALA A 77 2.36 2.20 6.90
C ALA A 77 2.13 1.04 5.91
N TRP A 78 1.80 -0.16 6.39
CA TRP A 78 1.58 -1.33 5.55
C TRP A 78 0.48 -1.11 4.52
N TYR A 79 -0.57 -0.37 4.87
CA TYR A 79 -1.65 -0.04 3.95
C TYR A 79 -1.15 0.75 2.73
N TYR A 80 -0.42 1.84 2.93
CA TYR A 80 0.11 2.64 1.82
C TYR A 80 1.21 1.90 1.04
N VAL A 81 2.07 1.18 1.75
CA VAL A 81 3.07 0.30 1.13
C VAL A 81 2.40 -0.75 0.24
N THR A 82 1.31 -1.36 0.71
CA THR A 82 0.53 -2.33 -0.08
C THR A 82 0.03 -1.72 -1.38
N GLN A 83 -0.51 -0.50 -1.35
CA GLN A 83 -1.01 0.17 -2.56
C GLN A 83 0.12 0.46 -3.57
N VAL A 84 1.23 1.03 -3.10
CA VAL A 84 2.38 1.36 -3.95
C VAL A 84 2.91 0.11 -4.62
N ILE A 85 3.15 -0.95 -3.85
CA ILE A 85 3.74 -2.20 -4.35
C ILE A 85 2.74 -2.96 -5.23
N HIS A 86 1.45 -2.94 -4.91
CA HIS A 86 0.40 -3.52 -5.75
C HIS A 86 0.37 -2.86 -7.14
N ASN A 87 0.43 -1.53 -7.18
CA ASN A 87 0.47 -0.80 -8.44
C ASN A 87 1.72 -1.13 -9.28
N VAL A 88 2.89 -1.22 -8.65
CA VAL A 88 4.14 -1.59 -9.34
C VAL A 88 4.09 -3.02 -9.87
N GLY A 89 3.52 -3.95 -9.11
CA GLY A 89 3.38 -5.35 -9.50
C GLY A 89 4.69 -6.15 -9.44
N GLY A 90 4.79 -7.17 -10.25
CA GLY A 90 5.99 -8.01 -10.39
C GLY A 90 6.42 -8.72 -9.10
N ASP A 91 7.73 -8.97 -8.98
CA ASP A 91 8.31 -9.73 -7.86
C ASP A 91 8.14 -9.03 -6.51
N SER A 92 8.17 -7.70 -6.49
CA SER A 92 7.95 -6.91 -5.27
C SER A 92 6.56 -7.15 -4.72
N TRP A 93 5.54 -7.15 -5.59
CA TRP A 93 4.18 -7.48 -5.20
C TRP A 93 4.03 -8.93 -4.78
N ALA A 94 4.61 -9.87 -5.54
CA ALA A 94 4.52 -11.29 -5.21
C ALA A 94 5.03 -11.59 -3.79
N ARG A 95 6.19 -11.05 -3.43
CA ARG A 95 6.79 -11.22 -2.09
C ARG A 95 5.97 -10.55 -0.99
N TRP A 96 5.57 -9.29 -1.19
CA TRP A 96 4.78 -8.54 -0.21
C TRP A 96 3.43 -9.20 0.07
N ASN A 97 2.73 -9.55 -1.00
CA ASN A 97 1.43 -10.16 -0.94
C ASN A 97 1.43 -11.56 -0.29
N GLU A 98 2.46 -12.36 -0.54
CA GLU A 98 2.60 -13.67 0.12
C GLU A 98 2.72 -13.53 1.64
N GLY A 99 3.51 -12.54 2.10
CA GLY A 99 3.60 -12.19 3.51
C GLY A 99 2.27 -11.71 4.09
N LEU A 100 1.58 -10.81 3.40
CA LEU A 100 0.28 -10.26 3.83
C LEU A 100 -0.81 -11.33 3.95
N LYS A 101 -0.97 -12.16 2.93
CA LYS A 101 -1.96 -13.26 2.89
C LYS A 101 -1.75 -14.26 4.02
N SER A 102 -0.50 -14.49 4.40
CA SER A 102 -0.18 -15.39 5.51
C SER A 102 -0.40 -14.71 6.86
N LEU A 103 0.07 -13.48 7.00
CA LEU A 103 0.10 -12.78 8.28
C LEU A 103 -1.28 -12.34 8.75
N LEU A 104 -2.01 -11.58 7.92
CA LEU A 104 -3.23 -10.93 8.38
C LEU A 104 -4.32 -11.93 8.80
N PRO A 105 -4.65 -12.99 8.02
CA PRO A 105 -5.62 -13.99 8.47
C PRO A 105 -5.17 -14.75 9.73
N ALA A 106 -3.87 -15.03 9.86
CA ALA A 106 -3.34 -15.74 11.03
C ALA A 106 -3.43 -14.90 12.33
N LYS A 107 -3.45 -13.57 12.21
CA LYS A 107 -3.56 -12.63 13.35
C LYS A 107 -4.98 -12.13 13.58
N GLN A 108 -5.96 -12.54 12.76
CA GLN A 108 -7.36 -12.25 12.98
C GLN A 108 -7.90 -13.05 14.18
N LEU A 109 -8.64 -12.39 15.06
CA LEU A 109 -9.23 -13.05 16.22
C LEU A 109 -10.33 -14.04 15.80
N ALA A 110 -10.11 -15.32 16.09
CA ALA A 110 -11.00 -16.41 15.68
C ALA A 110 -12.13 -16.72 16.67
N LYS A 111 -12.11 -16.14 17.89
CA LYS A 111 -13.05 -16.45 18.97
C LYS A 111 -13.37 -15.22 19.81
N GLY A 112 -14.44 -15.33 20.59
CA GLY A 112 -14.84 -14.31 21.56
C GLY A 112 -15.67 -13.18 20.96
N ARG A 113 -15.94 -12.17 21.78
CA ARG A 113 -16.76 -11.00 21.40
C ARG A 113 -16.16 -10.18 20.25
N GLU A 114 -14.85 -10.26 20.10
CA GLU A 114 -14.06 -9.48 19.14
C GLU A 114 -13.69 -10.30 17.90
N HIS A 115 -14.31 -11.46 17.73
CA HIS A 115 -14.10 -12.33 16.56
C HIS A 115 -14.19 -11.57 15.24
N GLY A 116 -13.31 -11.90 14.31
CA GLY A 116 -13.22 -11.28 12.99
C GLY A 116 -12.46 -9.94 12.94
N SER A 117 -11.99 -9.47 14.08
CA SER A 117 -11.20 -8.22 14.17
C SER A 117 -9.72 -8.47 14.44
N TRP A 118 -8.92 -7.39 14.46
CA TRP A 118 -7.50 -7.42 14.81
C TRP A 118 -7.22 -6.61 16.07
N ASP A 119 -6.29 -7.12 16.89
CA ASP A 119 -5.89 -6.48 18.15
C ASP A 119 -5.09 -5.19 17.87
N PRO A 120 -5.49 -4.03 18.45
CA PRO A 120 -4.79 -2.77 18.31
C PRO A 120 -3.51 -2.66 19.14
N SER A 121 -3.28 -3.54 20.09
CA SER A 121 -2.08 -3.49 20.94
C SER A 121 -0.81 -3.61 20.11
N LEU A 122 0.27 -2.97 20.57
CA LEU A 122 1.59 -2.95 19.91
C LEU A 122 1.64 -2.28 18.52
N ASP A 123 0.53 -1.80 17.99
CA ASP A 123 0.55 -0.97 16.77
C ASP A 123 0.86 0.48 17.11
N GLN A 124 1.59 1.18 16.23
CA GLN A 124 1.96 2.58 16.43
C GLN A 124 0.74 3.49 16.63
N TRP A 125 -0.35 3.26 15.93
CA TRP A 125 -1.57 4.05 15.93
C TRP A 125 -2.75 3.36 16.63
N GLY A 126 -2.60 2.09 16.95
CA GLY A 126 -3.59 1.27 17.61
C GLY A 126 -4.16 1.87 18.89
N PRO A 127 -3.35 2.43 19.80
CA PRO A 127 -3.85 3.10 21.01
C PRO A 127 -4.75 4.31 20.74
N HIS A 128 -4.59 4.96 19.60
CA HIS A 128 -5.37 6.14 19.20
C HIS A 128 -6.60 5.78 18.36
N GLY A 129 -6.42 4.87 17.39
CA GLY A 129 -7.48 4.47 16.46
C GLY A 129 -8.34 3.31 16.91
N GLY A 130 -7.84 2.52 17.84
CA GLY A 130 -8.54 1.38 18.42
C GLY A 130 -8.77 0.22 17.45
N ARG A 131 -9.63 -0.70 17.86
CA ARG A 131 -9.91 -1.94 17.11
C ARG A 131 -10.56 -1.71 15.75
N LEU A 132 -11.43 -0.72 15.64
CA LEU A 132 -12.08 -0.38 14.36
C LEU A 132 -11.04 0.06 13.33
N PHE A 133 -10.12 0.94 13.71
CA PHE A 133 -9.00 1.36 12.86
C PHE A 133 -8.19 0.15 12.36
N MET A 134 -7.75 -0.71 13.27
CA MET A 134 -6.99 -1.92 12.92
C MET A 134 -7.75 -2.81 11.96
N THR A 135 -9.03 -3.05 12.23
CA THR A 135 -9.87 -3.92 11.42
C THR A 135 -10.08 -3.36 10.02
N CYS A 136 -10.36 -2.06 9.89
CA CYS A 136 -10.50 -1.41 8.59
C CYS A 136 -9.22 -1.52 7.75
N PHE A 137 -8.06 -1.17 8.32
CA PHE A 137 -6.80 -1.21 7.57
C PHE A 137 -6.40 -2.63 7.17
N CYS A 138 -6.53 -3.61 8.07
CA CYS A 138 -6.26 -5.01 7.74
C CYS A 138 -7.20 -5.53 6.64
N THR A 139 -8.49 -5.20 6.73
CA THR A 139 -9.48 -5.58 5.69
C THR A 139 -9.13 -4.92 4.35
N TRP A 140 -8.84 -3.62 4.32
CA TRP A 140 -8.50 -2.91 3.09
C TRP A 140 -7.24 -3.45 2.40
N MET A 141 -6.25 -3.89 3.16
CA MET A 141 -5.07 -4.54 2.59
C MET A 141 -5.41 -5.89 1.96
N LEU A 142 -6.31 -6.67 2.57
CA LEU A 142 -6.78 -7.95 2.00
C LEU A 142 -7.69 -7.75 0.78
N GLU A 143 -8.40 -6.63 0.71
CA GLU A 143 -9.30 -6.28 -0.39
C GLU A 143 -8.62 -5.57 -1.56
N VAL A 144 -7.31 -5.34 -1.51
CA VAL A 144 -6.59 -4.55 -2.52
C VAL A 144 -6.88 -4.98 -3.95
N TYR A 145 -7.03 -6.27 -4.20
CA TYR A 145 -7.34 -6.83 -5.52
C TYR A 145 -8.71 -6.42 -6.08
N TYR A 146 -9.65 -6.09 -5.21
CA TYR A 146 -11.02 -5.74 -5.58
C TYR A 146 -11.25 -4.22 -5.59
N ARG A 147 -10.45 -3.49 -4.82
CA ARG A 147 -10.65 -2.05 -4.62
C ARG A 147 -9.83 -1.21 -5.59
N HIS A 148 -8.70 -1.71 -6.03
CA HIS A 148 -7.78 -0.96 -6.86
C HIS A 148 -7.43 -1.76 -8.11
N LEU A 149 -7.74 -1.20 -9.27
CA LEU A 149 -7.17 -1.69 -10.52
C LEU A 149 -5.70 -1.27 -10.55
N PRO A 150 -4.77 -2.16 -10.92
CA PRO A 150 -3.37 -1.80 -11.06
C PRO A 150 -3.21 -0.65 -12.05
N LEU A 151 -2.56 0.44 -11.63
CA LEU A 151 -2.44 1.66 -12.42
C LEU A 151 -1.74 1.45 -13.77
N TYR A 152 -0.88 0.46 -13.85
CA TYR A 152 -0.03 0.19 -15.02
C TYR A 152 -0.47 -1.02 -15.85
N GLU A 153 -1.50 -1.74 -15.44
CA GLU A 153 -2.09 -2.77 -16.29
C GLU A 153 -3.03 -2.11 -17.29
N THR A 154 -2.68 -2.16 -18.57
CA THR A 154 -3.64 -1.96 -19.63
C THR A 154 -4.64 -3.11 -19.54
N VAL A 155 -5.86 -2.83 -19.08
CA VAL A 155 -6.97 -3.76 -19.20
C VAL A 155 -7.10 -4.06 -20.68
N ALA A 156 -6.69 -5.25 -21.11
CA ALA A 156 -6.97 -5.71 -22.47
C ALA A 156 -8.49 -5.56 -22.66
N PRO A 157 -8.95 -4.92 -23.77
CA PRO A 157 -10.37 -4.70 -23.95
C PRO A 157 -11.07 -6.06 -23.84
N VAL A 158 -12.02 -6.16 -22.92
CA VAL A 158 -12.86 -7.35 -22.79
C VAL A 158 -13.53 -7.53 -24.14
N ARG A 159 -13.11 -8.52 -24.92
CA ARG A 159 -13.82 -8.92 -26.12
C ARG A 159 -15.16 -9.46 -25.63
N ILE A 160 -16.19 -8.64 -25.66
CA ILE A 160 -17.56 -9.11 -25.54
C ILE A 160 -17.74 -10.04 -26.75
N ASN A 161 -17.65 -11.34 -26.52
CA ASN A 161 -17.98 -12.32 -27.54
C ASN A 161 -19.41 -12.01 -27.97
N GLN A 162 -19.56 -11.74 -29.27
CA GLN A 162 -20.85 -11.52 -29.90
C GLN A 162 -21.80 -12.64 -29.46
N VAL A 163 -22.87 -12.28 -28.81
CA VAL A 163 -23.99 -13.17 -28.53
C VAL A 163 -24.39 -13.74 -29.90
N GLN A 164 -24.13 -15.03 -30.13
CA GLN A 164 -24.66 -15.72 -31.30
C GLN A 164 -26.17 -15.63 -31.23
N HIS A 165 -26.77 -14.91 -32.15
CA HIS A 165 -28.20 -14.94 -32.38
C HIS A 165 -28.58 -16.38 -32.69
N VAL A 166 -29.21 -17.03 -31.74
CA VAL A 166 -29.94 -18.30 -32.00
C VAL A 166 -31.13 -17.92 -32.85
N ALA A 167 -31.17 -18.43 -34.08
CA ALA A 167 -32.30 -18.27 -34.97
C ALA A 167 -33.54 -18.94 -34.35
N PRO A 168 -34.74 -18.36 -34.50
CA PRO A 168 -35.95 -18.98 -34.03
C PRO A 168 -36.19 -20.29 -34.79
N VAL A 169 -36.54 -21.35 -34.05
CA VAL A 169 -36.96 -22.63 -34.60
C VAL A 169 -38.39 -22.45 -35.11
N GLU A 170 -38.67 -22.70 -36.39
CA GLU A 170 -40.00 -22.79 -36.99
C GLU A 170 -40.77 -24.03 -36.51
#